data_b9614ead7adb1c3b7c555fb34bd6e301
#
_entry.id   b9614ead7adb1c3b7c555fb34bd6e301
#
_cell.length_a   1.000
_cell.length_b   1.000
_cell.length_c   1.000
_cell.angle_alpha   90.00
_cell.angle_beta   90.00
_cell.angle_gamma   90.00
#
_symmetry.space_group_name_H-M   'P 1'
#
loop_
_entity.id
_entity.type
_entity.pdbx_description
1 polymer ?
#
loop_
_entity_poly.entity_id
_entity_poly.type
_entity_poly.pdbx_seq_one_letter_code
_entity_poly.pdbx_strand_id
1 'polypeptide(L)'
;PKWSFAKIDEYGYVTEVAEKNPISDIATVGVYYWAKGSDYVKYAEQMIEKNIRTNNEFYTCPTFNEAIGDGKKIKTFNIEKMWGLGTPEDLKHYLENYKK
;
A
#
# COMPACT_ATOMS: atom_id res chain seq x y z
N PRO A 1 11.55 -4.63 6.16
CA PRO A 1 10.46 -5.04 5.27
C PRO A 1 10.36 -4.13 4.06
N LYS A 2 10.13 -4.74 2.90
CA LYS A 2 10.07 -4.03 1.61
C LYS A 2 8.64 -3.72 1.16
N TRP A 3 7.66 -4.20 1.92
CA TRP A 3 6.24 -4.06 1.57
C TRP A 3 5.60 -2.88 2.28
N SER A 4 4.48 -2.42 1.77
CA SER A 4 3.58 -1.58 2.56
C SER A 4 2.52 -2.46 3.23
N PHE A 5 1.93 -1.96 4.31
CA PHE A 5 1.02 -2.73 5.16
C PHE A 5 -0.24 -1.95 5.42
N ALA A 6 -1.37 -2.66 5.55
CA ALA A 6 -2.67 -2.07 5.87
C ALA A 6 -3.21 -2.69 7.15
N LYS A 7 -3.67 -1.85 8.08
CA LYS A 7 -4.33 -2.27 9.31
C LYS A 7 -5.83 -2.07 9.14
N ILE A 8 -6.62 -3.08 9.48
CA ILE A 8 -8.08 -3.02 9.33
C ILE A 8 -8.79 -3.09 10.68
N ASP A 9 -10.02 -2.58 10.73
CA ASP A 9 -10.88 -2.69 11.91
C ASP A 9 -11.71 -3.98 11.86
N GLU A 10 -12.61 -4.15 12.82
CA GLU A 10 -13.46 -5.34 12.91
C GLU A 10 -14.45 -5.47 11.74
N TYR A 11 -14.71 -4.38 11.02
CA TYR A 11 -15.61 -4.36 9.86
C TYR A 11 -14.87 -4.52 8.52
N GLY A 12 -13.53 -4.65 8.57
CA GLY A 12 -12.72 -4.80 7.36
C GLY A 12 -12.32 -3.49 6.69
N TYR A 13 -12.60 -2.34 7.32
CA TYR A 13 -12.14 -1.05 6.80
C TYR A 13 -10.72 -0.77 7.24
N VAL A 14 -9.93 -0.19 6.33
CA VAL A 14 -8.54 0.18 6.63
C VAL A 14 -8.53 1.38 7.57
N THR A 15 -7.82 1.26 8.69
CA THR A 15 -7.68 2.34 9.68
C THR A 15 -6.35 3.06 9.56
N GLU A 16 -5.34 2.38 9.04
CA GLU A 16 -4.00 2.95 8.86
C GLU A 16 -3.23 2.15 7.83
N VAL A 17 -2.36 2.80 7.07
CA VAL A 17 -1.38 2.14 6.20
C VAL A 17 0.02 2.66 6.53
N ALA A 18 1.03 1.86 6.26
CA ALA A 18 2.43 2.25 6.46
C ALA A 18 3.31 1.65 5.37
N GLU A 19 4.23 2.45 4.87
CA GLU A 19 5.22 2.00 3.89
C GLU A 19 6.44 1.46 4.60
N LYS A 20 6.79 0.21 4.27
CA LYS A 20 7.99 -0.47 4.81
C LYS A 20 8.01 -0.60 6.34
N ASN A 21 6.84 -0.55 6.97
CA ASN A 21 6.69 -0.70 8.42
C ASN A 21 5.56 -1.71 8.70
N PRO A 22 5.88 -2.89 9.26
CA PRO A 22 4.88 -3.96 9.43
C PRO A 22 3.96 -3.69 10.62
N ILE A 23 2.97 -2.84 10.42
CA ILE A 23 1.96 -2.51 11.44
C ILE A 23 0.85 -3.56 11.56
N SER A 24 0.84 -4.55 10.66
CA SER A 24 -0.16 -5.62 10.64
C SER A 24 0.36 -6.83 9.87
N ASP A 25 -0.47 -7.87 9.75
CA ASP A 25 -0.17 -9.05 8.93
C ASP A 25 -0.60 -8.89 7.47
N ILE A 26 -1.23 -7.77 7.11
CA ILE A 26 -1.74 -7.53 5.75
C ILE A 26 -0.73 -6.70 4.98
N ALA A 27 0.06 -7.35 4.13
CA ALA A 27 0.98 -6.69 3.22
C ALA A 27 0.26 -6.35 1.91
N THR A 28 0.55 -5.19 1.35
CA THR A 28 -0.02 -4.79 0.06
C THR A 28 0.89 -5.24 -1.09
N VAL A 29 0.32 -5.33 -2.29
CA VAL A 29 1.05 -5.80 -3.48
C VAL A 29 1.34 -4.69 -4.48
N GLY A 30 1.13 -3.43 -4.08
CA GLY A 30 1.43 -2.28 -4.94
C GLY A 30 0.36 -1.94 -5.96
N VAL A 31 -0.82 -2.56 -5.88
CA VAL A 31 -1.95 -2.21 -6.73
C VAL A 31 -2.96 -1.43 -5.89
N TYR A 32 -3.23 -0.19 -6.29
CA TYR A 32 -4.07 0.73 -5.54
C TYR A 32 -5.18 1.26 -6.43
N TYR A 33 -6.40 1.31 -5.89
CA TYR A 33 -7.58 1.78 -6.62
C TYR A 33 -8.17 3.02 -5.94
N TRP A 34 -8.48 4.02 -6.74
CA TRP A 34 -9.18 5.23 -6.31
C TRP A 34 -10.42 5.40 -7.19
N ALA A 35 -11.60 5.46 -6.56
CA ALA A 35 -12.85 5.66 -7.30
C ALA A 35 -12.85 6.98 -8.06
N LYS A 36 -12.16 8.01 -7.53
CA LYS A 36 -11.99 9.31 -8.19
C LYS A 36 -10.51 9.67 -8.19
N GLY A 37 -9.94 9.91 -9.37
CA GLY A 37 -8.55 10.34 -9.49
C GLY A 37 -8.28 11.66 -8.80
N SER A 38 -9.29 12.56 -8.75
CA SER A 38 -9.16 13.84 -8.04
C SER A 38 -8.94 13.67 -6.55
N ASP A 39 -9.50 12.61 -5.94
CA ASP A 39 -9.25 12.30 -4.53
C ASP A 39 -7.80 11.90 -4.32
N TYR A 40 -7.25 11.06 -5.18
CA TYR A 40 -5.84 10.69 -5.10
C TYR A 40 -4.92 11.93 -5.17
N VAL A 41 -5.17 12.81 -6.12
CA VAL A 41 -4.37 14.04 -6.27
C VAL A 41 -4.46 14.90 -5.01
N LYS A 42 -5.67 15.08 -4.46
CA LYS A 42 -5.89 15.84 -3.25
C LYS A 42 -5.07 15.29 -2.07
N TYR A 43 -5.13 14.00 -1.84
CA TYR A 43 -4.46 13.38 -0.69
C TYR A 43 -2.95 13.25 -0.90
N ALA A 44 -2.51 13.07 -2.15
CA ALA A 44 -1.09 13.11 -2.46
C ALA A 44 -0.51 14.51 -2.19
N GLU A 45 -1.22 15.57 -2.57
CA GLU A 45 -0.80 16.93 -2.29
C GLU A 45 -0.73 17.20 -0.78
N GLN A 46 -1.73 16.73 0.00
CA GLN A 46 -1.70 16.86 1.45
C GLN A 46 -0.47 16.17 2.06
N MET A 47 -0.16 14.96 1.61
CA MET A 47 0.99 14.21 2.08
C MET A 47 2.29 14.96 1.79
N ILE A 48 2.42 15.53 0.60
CA ILE A 48 3.60 16.30 0.19
C ILE A 48 3.73 17.57 1.02
N GLU A 49 2.63 18.31 1.24
CA GLU A 49 2.64 19.51 2.08
C GLU A 49 3.06 19.22 3.51
N LYS A 50 2.63 18.08 4.06
CA LYS A 50 3.02 17.64 5.40
C LYS A 50 4.43 17.04 5.44
N ASN A 51 5.06 16.88 4.27
CA ASN A 51 6.39 16.29 4.13
C ASN A 51 6.48 14.88 4.74
N ILE A 52 5.44 14.07 4.52
CA ILE A 52 5.38 12.69 5.02
C ILE A 52 6.15 11.79 4.07
N ARG A 53 7.33 11.37 4.49
CA ARG A 53 8.26 10.57 3.68
C ARG A 53 8.61 9.27 4.38
N THR A 54 8.95 8.24 3.59
CA THR A 54 9.53 6.99 4.09
C THR A 54 10.89 6.85 3.41
N ASN A 55 11.96 6.66 4.19
CA ASN A 55 13.33 6.60 3.67
C ASN A 55 13.64 7.79 2.74
N ASN A 56 13.18 8.97 3.14
CA ASN A 56 13.40 10.24 2.43
C ASN A 56 12.69 10.32 1.07
N GLU A 57 11.70 9.45 0.82
CA GLU A 57 10.93 9.43 -0.43
C GLU A 57 9.43 9.53 -0.15
N PHE A 58 8.69 10.04 -1.15
CA PHE A 58 7.23 10.00 -1.13
C PHE A 58 6.76 8.70 -1.79
N TYR A 59 5.83 8.01 -1.14
CA TYR A 59 5.24 6.77 -1.66
C TYR A 59 3.73 6.92 -1.81
N THR A 60 3.14 6.12 -2.70
CA THR A 60 1.69 6.15 -2.96
C THR A 60 0.88 5.64 -1.76
N CYS A 61 1.33 4.57 -1.10
CA CYS A 61 0.54 3.94 -0.04
C CYS A 61 0.15 4.89 1.08
N PRO A 62 1.05 5.73 1.64
CA PRO A 62 0.66 6.63 2.73
C PRO A 62 -0.40 7.68 2.37
N THR A 63 -0.70 7.90 1.08
CA THR A 63 -1.79 8.81 0.70
C THR A 63 -3.13 8.35 1.26
N PHE A 64 -3.32 7.05 1.45
CA PHE A 64 -4.54 6.50 2.04
C PHE A 64 -4.74 6.95 3.49
N ASN A 65 -3.66 7.20 4.25
CA ASN A 65 -3.80 7.75 5.60
C ASN A 65 -4.47 9.13 5.59
N GLU A 66 -4.15 9.96 4.59
CA GLU A 66 -4.79 11.26 4.45
C GLU A 66 -6.27 11.11 4.14
N ALA A 67 -6.63 10.16 3.28
CA ALA A 67 -8.03 9.87 2.96
C ALA A 67 -8.79 9.36 4.17
N ILE A 68 -8.18 8.47 4.96
CA ILE A 68 -8.77 7.91 6.18
C ILE A 68 -9.00 9.01 7.20
N GLY A 69 -8.05 9.92 7.38
CA GLY A 69 -8.18 11.07 8.28
C GLY A 69 -9.33 12.00 7.89
N ASP A 70 -9.70 12.00 6.61
CA ASP A 70 -10.81 12.80 6.07
C ASP A 70 -12.14 12.04 6.04
N GLY A 71 -12.19 10.85 6.65
CA GLY A 71 -13.40 10.07 6.77
C GLY A 71 -13.72 9.15 5.59
N LYS A 72 -12.81 9.00 4.64
CA LYS A 72 -13.02 8.08 3.52
C LYS A 72 -12.91 6.64 3.98
N LYS A 73 -13.69 5.76 3.36
CA LYS A 73 -13.70 4.33 3.69
C LYS A 73 -12.87 3.56 2.67
N ILE A 74 -11.83 2.89 3.16
CA ILE A 74 -10.89 2.12 2.35
C ILE A 74 -11.01 0.66 2.74
N LYS A 75 -11.02 -0.23 1.76
CA LYS A 75 -11.04 -1.67 1.98
C LYS A 75 -9.90 -2.36 1.28
N THR A 76 -9.55 -3.55 1.77
CA THR A 76 -8.59 -4.42 1.10
C THR A 76 -9.31 -5.43 0.22
N PHE A 77 -8.64 -5.87 -0.84
CA PHE A 77 -9.06 -6.98 -1.69
C PHE A 77 -7.97 -8.04 -1.65
N ASN A 78 -8.30 -9.23 -1.17
CA ASN A 78 -7.32 -10.31 -1.02
C ASN A 78 -7.06 -10.99 -2.35
N ILE A 79 -5.79 -11.27 -2.62
CA ILE A 79 -5.38 -12.04 -3.80
C ILE A 79 -4.78 -13.38 -3.35
N GLU A 80 -4.88 -14.39 -4.21
CA GLU A 80 -4.42 -15.74 -3.87
C GLU A 80 -2.90 -15.87 -3.89
N LYS A 81 -2.25 -15.20 -4.82
CA LYS A 81 -0.81 -15.35 -5.01
C LYS A 81 -0.20 -14.06 -5.55
N MET A 82 0.96 -13.71 -5.03
CA MET A 82 1.77 -12.62 -5.55
C MET A 82 3.19 -13.11 -5.81
N TRP A 83 3.73 -12.72 -6.96
CA TRP A 83 5.13 -12.94 -7.28
C TRP A 83 5.86 -11.60 -7.28
N GLY A 84 6.89 -11.45 -6.44
CA GLY A 84 7.74 -10.28 -6.47
C GLY A 84 8.72 -10.38 -7.64
N LEU A 85 8.91 -9.29 -8.37
CA LEU A 85 9.83 -9.22 -9.50
C LEU A 85 10.73 -7.97 -9.42
N GLY A 86 10.76 -7.31 -8.25
CA GLY A 86 11.44 -6.04 -8.09
C GLY A 86 12.94 -6.13 -7.86
N THR A 87 13.48 -7.32 -7.60
CA THR A 87 14.91 -7.53 -7.41
C THR A 87 15.37 -8.75 -8.22
N PRO A 88 16.69 -8.88 -8.52
CA PRO A 88 17.18 -10.08 -9.20
C PRO A 88 16.88 -11.37 -8.43
N GLU A 89 16.93 -11.35 -7.11
CA GLU A 89 16.59 -12.50 -6.27
C GLU A 89 15.12 -12.87 -6.40
N ASP A 90 14.24 -11.89 -6.44
CA ASP A 90 12.80 -12.09 -6.62
C ASP A 90 12.52 -12.75 -7.97
N LEU A 91 13.15 -12.26 -9.04
CA LEU A 91 13.00 -12.83 -10.37
C LEU A 91 13.48 -14.28 -10.42
N LYS A 92 14.61 -14.56 -9.82
CA LYS A 92 15.16 -15.91 -9.75
C LYS A 92 14.21 -16.86 -9.04
N HIS A 93 13.66 -16.42 -7.90
CA HIS A 93 12.68 -17.21 -7.15
C HIS A 93 11.44 -17.52 -7.99
N TYR A 94 10.92 -16.53 -8.74
CA TYR A 94 9.78 -16.72 -9.62
C TYR A 94 10.07 -17.75 -10.71
N LEU A 95 11.22 -17.63 -11.38
CA LEU A 95 11.60 -18.54 -12.46
C LEU A 95 11.77 -19.98 -11.99
N GLU A 96 12.26 -20.17 -10.76
CA GLU A 96 12.47 -21.51 -10.18
C GLU A 96 11.18 -22.16 -9.67
N ASN A 97 10.18 -21.37 -9.30
CA ASN A 97 9.02 -21.89 -8.56
C ASN A 97 7.68 -21.74 -9.29
N TYR A 98 7.62 -20.91 -10.35
CA TYR A 98 6.38 -20.73 -11.09
C TYR A 98 6.08 -21.95 -11.96
N LYS A 99 4.85 -22.47 -11.81
CA LYS A 99 4.34 -23.60 -12.62
C LYS A 99 3.11 -23.13 -13.37
N LYS A 100 3.15 -23.31 -14.68
CA LYS A 100 2.00 -23.02 -15.53
C LYS A 100 0.88 -24.03 -15.32
#